data_3644d0431487d73e8b1d1e58f1d329d0
#
_entry.id   3644d0431487d73e8b1d1e58f1d329d0
#
_cell.length_a   1.000
_cell.length_b   1.000
_cell.length_c   1.000
_cell.angle_alpha   90.00
_cell.angle_beta   90.00
_cell.angle_gamma   90.00
#
_symmetry.space_group_name_H-M   'P 1'
#
loop_
_entity.id
_entity.type
_entity.pdbx_description
1 polymer ?
#
loop_
_entity_poly.entity_id
_entity_poly.type
_entity_poly.pdbx_seq_one_letter_code
_entity_poly.pdbx_strand_id
1 'polypeptide(L)'
;MSSALSLTPSAVSAPTRLRLPDLLHTTDRFADDVLRGRFTRLLPPGGFPADSRWFARLHSDDELDVWLINWKPGLSTELHDHGGSLGALTVISGELREQRWDGHRMRSRRLAAGDQAAFPLGWVHDVAGDALSVHAYSPPLTAMSYYAVTADQRLRRTRTELTDASAGG
;
A
#
# COMPACT_ATOMS: atom_id res chain seq x y z
N MET A 1 -26.26 -46.23 -9.26
CA MET A 1 -26.64 -44.84 -8.87
C MET A 1 -25.43 -44.19 -8.22
N SER A 2 -24.71 -43.39 -8.96
CA SER A 2 -23.47 -42.75 -8.49
C SER A 2 -23.83 -41.36 -7.97
N SER A 3 -23.66 -41.14 -6.65
CA SER A 3 -23.93 -39.89 -6.00
C SER A 3 -22.71 -39.01 -6.20
N ALA A 4 -22.81 -37.98 -7.06
CA ALA A 4 -21.77 -36.98 -7.22
C ALA A 4 -21.79 -36.04 -6.00
N LEU A 5 -20.75 -36.12 -5.17
CA LEU A 5 -20.48 -35.14 -4.14
C LEU A 5 -20.11 -33.81 -4.79
N SER A 6 -21.06 -32.89 -4.78
CA SER A 6 -20.81 -31.50 -5.19
C SER A 6 -19.96 -30.82 -4.10
N LEU A 7 -18.67 -30.70 -4.35
CA LEU A 7 -17.79 -29.84 -3.54
C LEU A 7 -18.12 -28.38 -3.87
N THR A 8 -18.94 -27.76 -3.04
CA THR A 8 -19.05 -26.30 -3.04
C THR A 8 -17.69 -25.73 -2.61
N PRO A 9 -17.05 -24.88 -3.44
CA PRO A 9 -15.84 -24.23 -3.01
C PRO A 9 -16.16 -23.38 -1.77
N SER A 10 -15.43 -23.60 -0.68
CA SER A 10 -15.47 -22.72 0.49
C SER A 10 -15.10 -21.33 0.01
N ALA A 11 -16.09 -20.46 -0.08
CA ALA A 11 -15.86 -19.05 -0.36
C ALA A 11 -15.07 -18.47 0.82
N VAL A 12 -13.76 -18.29 0.65
CA VAL A 12 -12.98 -17.52 1.58
C VAL A 12 -13.58 -16.11 1.53
N SER A 13 -14.26 -15.72 2.62
CA SER A 13 -14.84 -14.39 2.72
C SER A 13 -13.70 -13.37 2.60
N ALA A 14 -13.79 -12.50 1.61
CA ALA A 14 -12.84 -11.40 1.52
C ALA A 14 -12.94 -10.56 2.80
N PRO A 15 -11.82 -10.06 3.34
CA PRO A 15 -11.79 -9.27 4.57
C PRO A 15 -12.52 -7.94 4.44
N THR A 16 -12.87 -7.54 3.22
CA THR A 16 -13.57 -6.30 2.88
C THR A 16 -14.49 -6.51 1.68
N ARG A 17 -15.48 -5.64 1.51
CA ARG A 17 -16.35 -5.61 0.32
C ARG A 17 -15.64 -5.04 -0.90
N LEU A 18 -14.66 -4.16 -0.70
CA LEU A 18 -13.88 -3.55 -1.77
C LEU A 18 -12.93 -4.57 -2.39
N ARG A 19 -12.70 -4.41 -3.69
CA ARG A 19 -11.79 -5.22 -4.50
C ARG A 19 -10.61 -4.36 -4.96
N LEU A 20 -9.55 -4.99 -5.45
CA LEU A 20 -8.39 -4.26 -5.97
C LEU A 20 -8.74 -3.21 -7.04
N PRO A 21 -9.63 -3.47 -8.03
CA PRO A 21 -10.05 -2.45 -8.97
C PRO A 21 -10.73 -1.24 -8.31
N ASP A 22 -11.50 -1.46 -7.23
CA ASP A 22 -12.13 -0.36 -6.48
C ASP A 22 -11.08 0.51 -5.81
N LEU A 23 -10.03 -0.09 -5.24
CA LEU A 23 -8.91 0.64 -4.63
C LEU A 23 -8.10 1.42 -5.67
N LEU A 24 -7.83 0.83 -6.83
CA LEU A 24 -7.15 1.53 -7.94
C LEU A 24 -7.95 2.74 -8.38
N HIS A 25 -9.27 2.59 -8.57
CA HIS A 25 -10.15 3.71 -8.89
C HIS A 25 -10.18 4.77 -7.77
N THR A 26 -10.18 4.33 -6.52
CA THR A 26 -10.13 5.23 -5.36
C THR A 26 -8.84 6.04 -5.34
N THR A 27 -7.68 5.40 -5.48
CA THR A 27 -6.39 6.12 -5.47
C THR A 27 -6.27 7.10 -6.62
N ASP A 28 -6.79 6.76 -7.81
CA ASP A 28 -6.81 7.66 -8.96
C ASP A 28 -7.69 8.89 -8.71
N ARG A 29 -8.90 8.70 -8.19
CA ARG A 29 -9.82 9.79 -7.85
C ARG A 29 -9.22 10.71 -6.78
N PHE A 30 -8.62 10.18 -5.72
CA PHE A 30 -7.97 11.00 -4.70
C PHE A 30 -6.73 11.72 -5.22
N ALA A 31 -5.96 11.11 -6.13
CA ALA A 31 -4.84 11.76 -6.80
C ALA A 31 -5.31 13.00 -7.60
N ASP A 32 -6.41 12.87 -8.34
CA ASP A 32 -7.05 13.98 -9.06
C ASP A 32 -7.54 15.09 -8.09
N ASP A 33 -8.12 14.71 -6.96
CA ASP A 33 -8.56 15.65 -5.91
C ASP A 33 -7.36 16.39 -5.28
N VAL A 34 -6.23 15.73 -5.07
CA VAL A 34 -4.97 16.36 -4.62
C VAL A 34 -4.49 17.38 -5.66
N LEU A 35 -4.43 17.00 -6.93
CA LEU A 35 -4.03 17.88 -8.03
C LEU A 35 -4.96 19.10 -8.18
N ARG A 36 -6.23 18.96 -7.87
CA ARG A 36 -7.23 20.06 -7.86
C ARG A 36 -7.17 20.93 -6.58
N GLY A 37 -6.24 20.63 -5.67
CA GLY A 37 -6.04 21.43 -4.46
C GLY A 37 -7.06 21.19 -3.35
N ARG A 38 -7.88 20.13 -3.39
CA ARG A 38 -8.88 19.84 -2.36
C ARG A 38 -8.29 19.57 -0.99
N PHE A 39 -7.03 19.16 -0.94
CA PHE A 39 -6.30 18.81 0.29
C PHE A 39 -5.18 19.79 0.64
N THR A 40 -5.16 20.99 0.06
CA THR A 40 -4.10 21.99 0.29
C THR A 40 -3.90 22.31 1.77
N ARG A 41 -4.96 22.28 2.58
CA ARG A 41 -4.89 22.56 4.02
C ARG A 41 -4.13 21.50 4.83
N LEU A 42 -3.97 20.29 4.29
CA LEU A 42 -3.21 19.21 4.92
C LEU A 42 -1.72 19.28 4.58
N LEU A 43 -1.35 20.03 3.54
CA LEU A 43 0.04 20.13 3.11
C LEU A 43 0.84 20.98 4.08
N PRO A 44 2.11 20.65 4.37
CA PRO A 44 2.93 21.42 5.28
C PRO A 44 3.19 22.82 4.72
N PRO A 45 2.98 23.90 5.51
CA PRO A 45 3.06 25.29 5.03
C PRO A 45 4.42 25.67 4.43
N GLY A 46 5.50 25.04 4.90
CA GLY A 46 6.87 25.26 4.42
C GLY A 46 7.33 24.33 3.31
N GLY A 47 6.42 23.54 2.74
CA GLY A 47 6.74 22.45 1.81
C GLY A 47 7.09 21.15 2.53
N PHE A 48 7.31 20.08 1.78
CA PHE A 48 7.62 18.77 2.36
C PHE A 48 9.00 18.75 3.02
N PRO A 49 9.19 18.00 4.14
CA PRO A 49 10.49 17.84 4.78
C PRO A 49 11.56 17.38 3.78
N ALA A 50 12.78 17.88 3.91
CA ALA A 50 13.87 17.55 2.99
C ALA A 50 14.47 16.15 3.25
N ASP A 51 14.45 15.70 4.50
CA ASP A 51 15.20 14.55 5.04
C ASP A 51 14.35 13.44 5.61
N SER A 52 13.02 13.56 5.54
CA SER A 52 12.09 12.59 6.06
C SER A 52 10.89 12.35 5.12
N ARG A 53 10.33 11.17 5.20
CA ARG A 53 9.05 10.87 4.55
C ARG A 53 7.94 11.59 5.30
N TRP A 54 7.05 12.24 4.55
CA TRP A 54 5.87 12.89 5.09
C TRP A 54 4.62 12.15 4.60
N PHE A 55 3.60 12.10 5.44
CA PHE A 55 2.32 11.51 5.08
C PHE A 55 1.16 12.20 5.81
N ALA A 56 0.00 12.17 5.18
CA ALA A 56 -1.26 12.63 5.77
C ALA A 56 -2.41 11.71 5.35
N ARG A 57 -3.36 11.54 6.25
CA ARG A 57 -4.58 10.79 5.97
C ARG A 57 -5.58 11.70 5.25
N LEU A 58 -6.00 11.30 4.05
CA LEU A 58 -6.99 12.01 3.24
C LEU A 58 -8.42 11.58 3.54
N HIS A 59 -8.60 10.31 3.93
CA HIS A 59 -9.89 9.71 4.24
C HIS A 59 -9.72 8.53 5.18
N SER A 60 -10.71 8.32 6.05
CA SER A 60 -10.81 7.11 6.90
C SER A 60 -12.26 6.85 7.25
N ASP A 61 -12.68 5.60 7.04
CA ASP A 61 -13.96 5.06 7.52
C ASP A 61 -13.78 3.59 7.93
N ASP A 62 -14.86 2.87 8.16
CA ASP A 62 -14.82 1.47 8.59
C ASP A 62 -14.32 0.51 7.50
N GLU A 63 -14.32 0.92 6.24
CA GLU A 63 -13.95 0.07 5.10
C GLU A 63 -12.62 0.47 4.44
N LEU A 64 -12.16 1.73 4.64
CA LEU A 64 -11.12 2.31 3.81
C LEU A 64 -10.30 3.38 4.52
N ASP A 65 -8.97 3.28 4.41
CA ASP A 65 -8.03 4.36 4.68
C ASP A 65 -7.41 4.85 3.37
N VAL A 66 -7.27 6.18 3.21
CA VAL A 66 -6.56 6.79 2.09
C VAL A 66 -5.51 7.76 2.61
N TRP A 67 -4.29 7.63 2.11
CA TRP A 67 -3.12 8.38 2.54
C TRP A 67 -2.44 9.08 1.39
N LEU A 68 -1.97 10.30 1.62
CA LEU A 68 -1.02 11.00 0.77
C LEU A 68 0.37 10.85 1.36
N ILE A 69 1.33 10.41 0.56
CA ILE A 69 2.70 10.15 1.01
C ILE A 69 3.69 10.89 0.10
N ASN A 70 4.56 11.69 0.70
CA ASN A 70 5.73 12.26 0.05
C ASN A 70 6.97 11.46 0.41
N TRP A 71 7.59 10.88 -0.61
CA TRP A 71 8.77 10.02 -0.53
C TRP A 71 10.04 10.83 -0.73
N LYS A 72 11.11 10.42 -0.08
CA LYS A 72 12.42 11.06 -0.20
C LYS A 72 13.48 10.05 -0.61
N PRO A 73 14.45 10.46 -1.45
CA PRO A 73 15.56 9.59 -1.84
C PRO A 73 16.30 9.03 -0.62
N GLY A 74 16.74 7.78 -0.73
CA GLY A 74 17.52 7.11 0.31
C GLY A 74 16.72 6.52 1.47
N LEU A 75 15.39 6.73 1.48
CA LEU A 75 14.50 6.13 2.46
C LEU A 75 13.67 5.01 1.81
N SER A 76 13.64 3.85 2.41
CA SER A 76 12.79 2.72 2.00
C SER A 76 11.81 2.34 3.09
N THR A 77 10.79 1.57 2.73
CA THR A 77 9.82 1.05 3.70
C THR A 77 10.28 -0.22 4.39
N GLU A 78 11.40 -0.81 3.96
CA GLU A 78 11.77 -2.20 4.22
C GLU A 78 10.75 -3.18 3.61
N LEU A 79 11.12 -4.45 3.49
CA LEU A 79 10.18 -5.48 3.03
C LEU A 79 9.07 -5.68 4.05
N HIS A 80 7.82 -5.46 3.65
CA HIS A 80 6.64 -5.55 4.51
C HIS A 80 5.42 -6.05 3.77
N ASP A 81 4.43 -6.51 4.52
CA ASP A 81 3.06 -6.73 4.07
C ASP A 81 2.09 -5.75 4.76
N HIS A 82 0.84 -5.80 4.36
CA HIS A 82 -0.22 -4.94 4.89
C HIS A 82 -1.20 -5.71 5.80
N GLY A 83 -0.75 -6.82 6.40
CA GLY A 83 -1.59 -7.66 7.26
C GLY A 83 -2.84 -8.15 6.52
N GLY A 84 -4.01 -7.89 7.08
CA GLY A 84 -5.31 -8.27 6.49
C GLY A 84 -5.87 -7.30 5.46
N SER A 85 -5.12 -6.26 5.05
CA SER A 85 -5.61 -5.23 4.13
C SER A 85 -5.15 -5.48 2.69
N LEU A 86 -6.08 -5.30 1.75
CA LEU A 86 -5.74 -5.04 0.36
C LEU A 86 -5.17 -3.64 0.24
N GLY A 87 -4.27 -3.41 -0.71
CA GLY A 87 -3.70 -2.09 -0.94
C GLY A 87 -3.67 -1.71 -2.42
N ALA A 88 -3.58 -0.41 -2.67
CA ALA A 88 -3.29 0.15 -3.99
C ALA A 88 -2.59 1.49 -3.85
N LEU A 89 -1.92 1.92 -4.92
CA LEU A 89 -1.36 3.26 -5.02
C LEU A 89 -1.52 3.85 -6.41
N THR A 90 -1.53 5.18 -6.47
CA THR A 90 -1.35 5.98 -7.69
C THR A 90 -0.22 6.99 -7.46
N VAL A 91 0.75 7.06 -8.37
CA VAL A 91 1.82 8.05 -8.33
C VAL A 91 1.33 9.35 -8.95
N ILE A 92 1.38 10.46 -8.18
CA ILE A 92 0.99 11.80 -8.65
C ILE A 92 2.15 12.47 -9.38
N SER A 93 3.36 12.42 -8.80
CA SER A 93 4.57 13.03 -9.36
C SER A 93 5.82 12.27 -8.92
N GLY A 94 6.89 12.42 -9.70
CA GLY A 94 8.15 11.74 -9.44
C GLY A 94 8.12 10.27 -9.83
N GLU A 95 8.90 9.46 -9.12
CA GLU A 95 9.06 8.04 -9.42
C GLU A 95 9.27 7.22 -8.14
N LEU A 96 8.61 6.08 -8.08
CA LEU A 96 8.81 5.04 -7.08
C LEU A 96 9.47 3.82 -7.71
N ARG A 97 10.32 3.15 -6.93
CA ARG A 97 10.78 1.80 -7.20
C ARG A 97 10.14 0.87 -6.19
N GLU A 98 9.45 -0.13 -6.69
CA GLU A 98 8.95 -1.22 -5.88
C GLU A 98 9.80 -2.46 -6.08
N GLN A 99 10.23 -3.07 -4.99
CA GLN A 99 10.83 -4.40 -4.95
C GLN A 99 9.86 -5.34 -4.23
N ARG A 100 9.47 -6.42 -4.88
CA ARG A 100 8.56 -7.39 -4.30
C ARG A 100 9.14 -8.80 -4.31
N TRP A 101 8.74 -9.58 -3.34
CA TRP A 101 9.01 -11.02 -3.32
C TRP A 101 7.97 -11.77 -4.14
N ASP A 102 8.41 -12.57 -5.12
CA ASP A 102 7.51 -13.33 -6.01
C ASP A 102 7.30 -14.81 -5.58
N GLY A 103 7.80 -15.16 -4.39
CA GLY A 103 7.82 -16.52 -3.88
C GLY A 103 9.17 -17.21 -4.01
N HIS A 104 10.04 -16.71 -4.88
CA HIS A 104 11.35 -17.29 -5.19
C HIS A 104 12.50 -16.28 -5.20
N ARG A 105 12.22 -15.04 -5.62
CA ARG A 105 13.23 -13.98 -5.76
C ARG A 105 12.60 -12.60 -5.67
N MET A 106 13.47 -11.60 -5.51
CA MET A 106 13.07 -10.22 -5.59
C MET A 106 12.81 -9.81 -7.04
N ARG A 107 11.70 -9.11 -7.27
CA ARG A 107 11.34 -8.46 -8.53
C ARG A 107 11.29 -6.96 -8.32
N SER A 108 11.80 -6.22 -9.28
CA SER A 108 11.78 -4.76 -9.25
C SER A 108 10.94 -4.21 -10.39
N ARG A 109 10.18 -3.15 -10.11
CA ARG A 109 9.53 -2.32 -11.14
C ARG A 109 9.65 -0.84 -10.77
N ARG A 110 9.51 0.00 -11.79
CA ARG A 110 9.43 1.45 -11.65
C ARG A 110 7.98 1.88 -11.85
N LEU A 111 7.55 2.87 -11.07
CA LEU A 111 6.23 3.47 -11.12
C LEU A 111 6.44 4.98 -11.28
N ALA A 112 6.20 5.50 -12.46
CA ALA A 112 6.28 6.93 -12.77
C ALA A 112 4.94 7.63 -12.50
N ALA A 113 4.92 8.96 -12.62
CA ALA A 113 3.69 9.74 -12.50
C ALA A 113 2.58 9.21 -13.42
N GLY A 114 1.40 8.97 -12.86
CA GLY A 114 0.27 8.34 -13.54
C GLY A 114 0.19 6.81 -13.42
N ASP A 115 1.27 6.15 -13.01
CA ASP A 115 1.26 4.70 -12.83
C ASP A 115 0.51 4.31 -11.55
N GLN A 116 -0.07 3.12 -11.58
CA GLN A 116 -0.79 2.52 -10.48
C GLN A 116 -0.24 1.13 -10.13
N ALA A 117 -0.43 0.73 -8.89
CA ALA A 117 -0.11 -0.61 -8.41
C ALA A 117 -1.17 -1.11 -7.43
N ALA A 118 -1.47 -2.40 -7.49
CA ALA A 118 -2.38 -3.08 -6.58
C ALA A 118 -1.63 -4.14 -5.77
N PHE A 119 -2.01 -4.30 -4.51
CA PHE A 119 -1.36 -5.18 -3.55
C PHE A 119 -2.39 -6.15 -2.97
N PRO A 120 -2.46 -7.40 -3.50
CA PRO A 120 -3.28 -8.45 -2.91
C PRO A 120 -2.82 -8.80 -1.49
N LEU A 121 -3.65 -9.56 -0.76
CA LEU A 121 -3.23 -10.14 0.52
C LEU A 121 -1.96 -10.97 0.35
N GLY A 122 -1.05 -10.86 1.30
CA GLY A 122 0.23 -11.56 1.27
C GLY A 122 1.27 -10.95 0.33
N TRP A 123 1.00 -9.78 -0.24
CA TRP A 123 1.98 -9.04 -1.04
C TRP A 123 3.08 -8.50 -0.14
N VAL A 124 4.31 -9.01 -0.32
CA VAL A 124 5.49 -8.53 0.42
C VAL A 124 6.36 -7.71 -0.49
N HIS A 125 6.54 -6.43 -0.14
CA HIS A 125 7.30 -5.49 -0.95
C HIS A 125 8.03 -4.44 -0.13
N ASP A 126 8.95 -3.74 -0.78
CA ASP A 126 9.63 -2.54 -0.32
C ASP A 126 9.42 -1.44 -1.36
N VAL A 127 9.17 -0.23 -0.91
CA VAL A 127 8.96 0.94 -1.77
C VAL A 127 9.93 2.04 -1.38
N ALA A 128 10.61 2.60 -2.36
CA ALA A 128 11.52 3.72 -2.20
C ALA A 128 11.43 4.65 -3.42
N GLY A 129 11.82 5.90 -3.27
CA GLY A 129 11.87 6.83 -4.39
C GLY A 129 11.85 8.29 -3.99
N ASP A 130 11.63 9.16 -4.98
CA ASP A 130 11.36 10.58 -4.84
C ASP A 130 10.06 10.88 -5.58
N ALA A 131 8.96 10.93 -4.83
CA ALA A 131 7.62 10.96 -5.40
C ALA A 131 6.59 11.52 -4.43
N LEU A 132 5.44 11.87 -4.98
CA LEU A 132 4.18 12.07 -4.27
C LEU A 132 3.19 11.02 -4.76
N SER A 133 2.55 10.28 -3.85
CA SER A 133 1.60 9.22 -4.20
C SER A 133 0.43 9.14 -3.24
N VAL A 134 -0.70 8.63 -3.74
CA VAL A 134 -1.87 8.29 -2.94
C VAL A 134 -1.91 6.78 -2.75
N HIS A 135 -2.14 6.36 -1.52
CA HIS A 135 -2.31 4.95 -1.14
C HIS A 135 -3.67 4.72 -0.53
N ALA A 136 -4.28 3.57 -0.81
CA ALA A 136 -5.53 3.14 -0.20
C ALA A 136 -5.39 1.72 0.36
N TYR A 137 -5.97 1.48 1.53
CA TYR A 137 -5.99 0.19 2.20
C TYR A 137 -7.41 -0.17 2.62
N SER A 138 -7.84 -1.40 2.37
CA SER A 138 -9.15 -1.90 2.75
C SER A 138 -9.09 -3.36 3.23
N PRO A 139 -9.61 -3.67 4.43
CA PRO A 139 -10.05 -2.73 5.46
C PRO A 139 -8.91 -1.79 5.88
N PRO A 140 -9.18 -0.77 6.71
CA PRO A 140 -8.14 0.14 7.20
C PRO A 140 -6.93 -0.60 7.74
N LEU A 141 -5.75 -0.07 7.48
CA LEU A 141 -4.48 -0.71 7.85
C LEU A 141 -4.32 -0.73 9.38
N THR A 142 -4.20 -1.91 9.97
CA THR A 142 -4.06 -2.10 11.42
C THR A 142 -2.74 -2.71 11.84
N ALA A 143 -2.06 -3.39 10.91
CA ALA A 143 -0.77 -4.03 11.18
C ALA A 143 0.06 -4.16 9.92
N MET A 144 1.37 -4.11 10.10
CA MET A 144 2.37 -4.39 9.07
C MET A 144 3.36 -5.40 9.62
N SER A 145 3.64 -6.45 8.86
CA SER A 145 4.72 -7.38 9.18
C SER A 145 5.91 -7.11 8.27
N TYR A 146 7.10 -7.17 8.85
CA TYR A 146 8.36 -6.89 8.17
C TYR A 146 9.16 -8.17 7.97
N TYR A 147 9.93 -8.21 6.90
CA TYR A 147 10.60 -9.43 6.44
C TYR A 147 12.06 -9.19 6.06
N ALA A 148 12.85 -10.24 6.15
CA ALA A 148 14.18 -10.32 5.58
C ALA A 148 14.27 -11.53 4.65
N VAL A 149 15.06 -11.41 3.58
CA VAL A 149 15.43 -12.54 2.73
C VAL A 149 16.62 -13.23 3.36
N THR A 150 16.50 -14.52 3.63
CA THR A 150 17.54 -15.34 4.23
C THR A 150 18.58 -15.77 3.18
N ALA A 151 19.72 -16.28 3.62
CA ALA A 151 20.79 -16.77 2.73
C ALA A 151 20.34 -17.91 1.81
N ASP A 152 19.36 -18.71 2.25
CA ASP A 152 18.74 -19.80 1.46
C ASP A 152 17.55 -19.34 0.62
N GLN A 153 17.45 -18.03 0.36
CA GLN A 153 16.42 -17.41 -0.50
C GLN A 153 14.99 -17.69 -0.02
N ARG A 154 14.72 -17.45 1.27
CA ARG A 154 13.39 -17.53 1.86
C ARG A 154 13.03 -16.23 2.57
N LEU A 155 11.75 -15.92 2.64
CA LEU A 155 11.25 -14.85 3.49
C LEU A 155 11.17 -15.31 4.93
N ARG A 156 11.72 -14.51 5.84
CA ARG A 156 11.57 -14.66 7.28
C ARG A 156 10.95 -13.39 7.85
N ARG A 157 9.83 -13.52 8.55
CA ARG A 157 9.24 -12.41 9.31
C ARG A 157 10.20 -12.02 10.44
N THR A 158 10.51 -10.75 10.54
CA THR A 158 11.40 -10.20 11.57
C THR A 158 10.64 -9.57 12.71
N ARG A 159 9.53 -8.88 12.40
CA ARG A 159 8.66 -8.23 13.39
C ARG A 159 7.28 -7.96 12.79
N THR A 160 6.33 -7.66 13.66
CA THR A 160 5.02 -7.10 13.30
C THR A 160 4.79 -5.85 14.14
N GLU A 161 4.36 -4.78 13.49
CA GLU A 161 4.02 -3.51 14.12
C GLU A 161 2.53 -3.24 13.92
N LEU A 162 1.87 -2.79 15.00
CA LEU A 162 0.51 -2.29 14.88
C LEU A 162 0.57 -0.86 14.36
N THR A 163 -0.26 -0.55 13.38
CA THR A 163 -0.41 0.81 12.90
C THR A 163 -1.47 1.49 13.75
N ASP A 164 -1.07 2.46 14.57
CA ASP A 164 -2.03 3.28 15.31
C ASP A 164 -2.83 4.12 14.32
N ALA A 165 -4.15 4.07 14.46
CA ALA A 165 -5.07 4.95 13.73
C ALA A 165 -4.79 6.45 14.01
N SER A 166 -3.98 6.75 15.02
CA SER A 166 -3.56 8.08 15.44
C SER A 166 -2.16 8.50 14.96
N ALA A 167 -1.41 7.65 14.27
CA ALA A 167 -0.07 7.99 13.76
C ALA A 167 -0.11 8.91 12.52
N GLY A 168 -1.09 9.75 12.44
CA GLY A 168 -1.27 10.83 11.46
C GLY A 168 -1.47 12.16 12.17
N GLY A 169 -0.65 12.43 13.21
CA GLY A 169 -0.56 13.72 13.87
C GLY A 169 0.76 14.38 13.56
#